data_902c8c4c7053bd64a36a9832f508ad7f
#
_entry.id   902c8c4c7053bd64a36a9832f508ad7f
#
_cell.length_a   1.000
_cell.length_b   1.000
_cell.length_c   1.000
_cell.angle_alpha   90.00
_cell.angle_beta   90.00
_cell.angle_gamma   90.00
#
_symmetry.space_group_name_H-M   'P 1'
#
loop_
_entity.id
_entity.type
_entity.pdbx_description
1 polymer ?
#
loop_
_entity_poly.entity_id
_entity_poly.type
_entity_poly.pdbx_seq_one_letter_code
_entity_poly.pdbx_strand_id
1 'polypeptide(L)'
;VSGRGTVAVDPDIATLSLRIEARETTVSEARQVAAEAMARARTALTGAGVAEDDIITRNFSINPQSTYVERDSAIGKYGESVIIGYIVSNSVDVTIRDLDKVGEVIDTASEAAGDEVRINGISFGLDNPAQFGDTARDLAARDAHDKAELYAQILGVDLGPVVFLQETGGTSPAPSF
;
A
#
# COMPACT_ATOMS: atom_id res chain seq x y z
N VAL A 1 -0.70 -24.04 27.04
CA VAL A 1 -1.89 -23.57 26.34
C VAL A 1 -1.56 -22.32 25.53
N SER A 2 -2.36 -22.01 24.53
CA SER A 2 -2.24 -20.76 23.75
C SER A 2 -3.62 -20.10 23.67
N GLY A 3 -3.64 -18.77 23.75
CA GLY A 3 -4.83 -17.98 23.57
C GLY A 3 -4.75 -17.10 22.33
N ARG A 4 -5.89 -16.76 21.76
CA ARG A 4 -6.03 -15.87 20.63
C ARG A 4 -7.00 -14.74 20.96
N GLY A 5 -6.58 -13.50 20.68
CA GLY A 5 -7.45 -12.33 20.75
C GLY A 5 -7.60 -11.71 19.37
N THR A 6 -8.83 -11.48 18.96
CA THR A 6 -9.15 -10.82 17.71
C THR A 6 -10.16 -9.72 17.98
N VAL A 7 -9.88 -8.53 17.46
CA VAL A 7 -10.79 -7.38 17.50
C VAL A 7 -11.22 -7.10 16.06
N ALA A 8 -12.52 -7.21 15.80
CA ALA A 8 -13.09 -6.84 14.51
C ALA A 8 -13.41 -5.33 14.53
N VAL A 9 -12.90 -4.59 13.57
CA VAL A 9 -13.07 -3.14 13.45
C VAL A 9 -13.28 -2.79 12.00
N ASP A 10 -14.22 -1.93 11.70
CA ASP A 10 -14.42 -1.40 10.37
C ASP A 10 -13.25 -0.49 9.99
N PRO A 11 -12.82 -0.46 8.73
CA PRO A 11 -11.79 0.45 8.24
C PRO A 11 -12.20 1.92 8.46
N ASP A 12 -11.24 2.76 8.81
CA ASP A 12 -11.42 4.20 8.98
C ASP A 12 -10.62 5.04 7.95
N ILE A 13 -9.75 4.37 7.16
CA ILE A 13 -9.04 4.97 6.05
C ILE A 13 -9.07 4.09 4.80
N ALA A 14 -8.90 4.74 3.64
CA ALA A 14 -8.52 4.07 2.39
C ALA A 14 -7.17 4.59 1.91
N THR A 15 -6.32 3.70 1.42
CA THR A 15 -5.04 4.06 0.79
C THR A 15 -5.12 3.81 -0.70
N LEU A 16 -5.08 4.88 -1.48
CA LEU A 16 -5.03 4.85 -2.94
C LEU A 16 -3.56 4.84 -3.37
N SER A 17 -3.13 3.82 -4.10
CA SER A 17 -1.81 3.78 -4.71
C SER A 17 -1.88 4.29 -6.14
N LEU A 18 -1.28 5.46 -6.37
CA LEU A 18 -1.29 6.19 -7.63
C LEU A 18 0.13 6.29 -8.17
N ARG A 19 0.29 6.12 -9.49
CA ARG A 19 1.56 6.30 -10.20
C ARG A 19 1.37 7.24 -11.38
N ILE A 20 2.27 8.20 -11.53
CA ILE A 20 2.44 8.97 -12.75
C ILE A 20 3.54 8.32 -13.56
N GLU A 21 3.28 8.06 -14.84
CA GLU A 21 4.23 7.46 -15.77
C GLU A 21 4.28 8.26 -17.07
N ALA A 22 5.40 8.94 -17.29
CA ALA A 22 5.66 9.70 -18.50
C ALA A 22 6.69 8.99 -19.38
N ARG A 23 6.46 9.00 -20.70
CA ARG A 23 7.32 8.36 -21.72
C ARG A 23 7.68 9.38 -22.77
N GLU A 24 8.97 9.71 -22.83
CA GLU A 24 9.49 10.72 -23.77
C GLU A 24 10.83 10.28 -24.37
N THR A 25 11.25 10.99 -25.41
CA THR A 25 12.51 10.68 -26.11
C THR A 25 13.74 11.05 -25.30
N THR A 26 13.63 12.01 -24.40
CA THR A 26 14.71 12.44 -23.50
C THR A 26 14.33 12.33 -22.04
N VAL A 27 15.32 12.15 -21.17
CA VAL A 27 15.13 12.14 -19.71
C VAL A 27 14.54 13.46 -19.23
N SER A 28 14.96 14.59 -19.81
CA SER A 28 14.52 15.92 -19.40
C SER A 28 13.03 16.12 -19.64
N GLU A 29 12.55 15.77 -20.83
CA GLU A 29 11.14 15.85 -21.21
C GLU A 29 10.29 14.91 -20.36
N ALA A 30 10.70 13.64 -20.21
CA ALA A 30 9.97 12.67 -19.40
C ALA A 30 9.84 13.12 -17.94
N ARG A 31 10.90 13.71 -17.37
CA ARG A 31 10.85 14.27 -16.00
C ARG A 31 9.92 15.47 -15.91
N GLN A 32 9.94 16.36 -16.90
CA GLN A 32 9.09 17.55 -16.90
C GLN A 32 7.62 17.14 -16.96
N VAL A 33 7.24 16.27 -17.91
CA VAL A 33 5.87 15.77 -18.07
C VAL A 33 5.40 15.07 -16.79
N ALA A 34 6.23 14.20 -16.22
CA ALA A 34 5.87 13.51 -14.96
C ALA A 34 5.71 14.48 -13.79
N ALA A 35 6.55 15.50 -13.68
CA ALA A 35 6.48 16.51 -12.62
C ALA A 35 5.21 17.36 -12.74
N GLU A 36 4.88 17.81 -13.96
CA GLU A 36 3.67 18.59 -14.21
C GLU A 36 2.39 17.79 -13.94
N ALA A 37 2.34 16.52 -14.39
CA ALA A 37 1.21 15.63 -14.12
C ALA A 37 1.05 15.36 -12.62
N MET A 38 2.15 15.10 -11.90
CA MET A 38 2.12 14.93 -10.45
C MET A 38 1.66 16.20 -9.72
N ALA A 39 2.09 17.37 -10.16
CA ALA A 39 1.67 18.63 -9.56
C ALA A 39 0.16 18.85 -9.75
N ARG A 40 -0.39 18.56 -10.94
CA ARG A 40 -1.84 18.61 -11.19
C ARG A 40 -2.60 17.64 -10.30
N ALA A 41 -2.12 16.38 -10.21
CA ALA A 41 -2.73 15.37 -9.35
C ALA A 41 -2.75 15.80 -7.88
N ARG A 42 -1.63 16.29 -7.34
CA ARG A 42 -1.56 16.78 -5.95
C ARG A 42 -2.51 17.94 -5.68
N THR A 43 -2.56 18.90 -6.59
CA THR A 43 -3.51 20.03 -6.47
C THR A 43 -4.96 19.55 -6.47
N ALA A 44 -5.30 18.60 -7.31
CA ALA A 44 -6.63 18.03 -7.39
C ALA A 44 -6.99 17.23 -6.11
N LEU A 45 -6.07 16.40 -5.63
CA LEU A 45 -6.22 15.63 -4.39
C LEU A 45 -6.45 16.54 -3.17
N THR A 46 -5.63 17.61 -3.03
CA THR A 46 -5.81 18.57 -1.94
C THR A 46 -7.11 19.36 -2.08
N GLY A 47 -7.50 19.69 -3.30
CA GLY A 47 -8.81 20.31 -3.61
C GLY A 47 -10.01 19.42 -3.26
N ALA A 48 -9.86 18.10 -3.36
CA ALA A 48 -10.85 17.10 -2.95
C ALA A 48 -10.85 16.83 -1.42
N GLY A 49 -9.98 17.50 -0.67
CA GLY A 49 -9.94 17.44 0.80
C GLY A 49 -8.92 16.45 1.38
N VAL A 50 -8.01 15.91 0.56
CA VAL A 50 -6.88 15.11 1.06
C VAL A 50 -5.83 16.04 1.66
N ALA A 51 -5.37 15.75 2.87
CA ALA A 51 -4.29 16.52 3.49
C ALA A 51 -2.95 16.29 2.76
N GLU A 52 -2.11 17.31 2.69
CA GLU A 52 -0.81 17.22 2.01
C GLU A 52 0.10 16.14 2.63
N ASP A 53 0.06 16.00 3.95
CA ASP A 53 0.79 14.98 4.71
C ASP A 53 0.29 13.55 4.45
N ASP A 54 -0.92 13.40 3.94
CA ASP A 54 -1.51 12.12 3.55
C ASP A 54 -1.12 11.69 2.12
N ILE A 55 -0.33 12.51 1.40
CA ILE A 55 0.18 12.21 0.04
C ILE A 55 1.67 11.89 0.12
N ILE A 56 2.01 10.62 0.26
CA ILE A 56 3.38 10.16 0.51
C ILE A 56 4.00 9.59 -0.76
N THR A 57 5.14 10.15 -1.20
CA THR A 57 5.91 9.57 -2.30
C THR A 57 6.57 8.27 -1.86
N ARG A 58 6.33 7.19 -2.61
CA ARG A 58 6.87 5.86 -2.34
C ARG A 58 8.07 5.52 -3.20
N ASN A 59 8.00 5.85 -4.47
CA ASN A 59 9.06 5.52 -5.41
C ASN A 59 9.17 6.55 -6.53
N PHE A 60 10.40 6.77 -6.97
CA PHE A 60 10.71 7.51 -8.17
C PHE A 60 11.76 6.76 -8.97
N SER A 61 11.52 6.54 -10.26
CA SER A 61 12.47 5.83 -11.12
C SER A 61 12.53 6.44 -12.52
N ILE A 62 13.70 6.30 -13.15
CA ILE A 62 13.94 6.67 -14.54
C ILE A 62 14.57 5.47 -15.25
N ASN A 63 13.90 4.96 -16.25
CA ASN A 63 14.35 3.77 -16.98
C ASN A 63 14.44 4.04 -18.47
N PRO A 64 15.52 3.62 -19.16
CA PRO A 64 15.57 3.67 -20.61
C PRO A 64 14.59 2.67 -21.22
N GLN A 65 13.94 3.07 -22.29
CA GLN A 65 13.13 2.21 -23.14
C GLN A 65 13.92 1.84 -24.39
N SER A 66 14.16 0.56 -24.59
CA SER A 66 14.92 0.07 -25.73
C SER A 66 14.05 -0.79 -26.64
N THR A 67 14.37 -0.76 -27.91
CA THR A 67 13.80 -1.67 -28.91
C THR A 67 14.93 -2.43 -29.62
N TYR A 68 14.59 -3.58 -30.19
CA TYR A 68 15.54 -4.39 -30.94
C TYR A 68 15.37 -4.13 -32.40
N VAL A 69 16.46 -3.72 -33.07
CA VAL A 69 16.47 -3.38 -34.51
C VAL A 69 17.37 -4.35 -35.24
N GLU A 70 16.91 -4.93 -36.35
CA GLU A 70 17.77 -5.67 -37.24
C GLU A 70 18.57 -4.68 -38.12
N ARG A 71 19.89 -4.90 -38.20
CA ARG A 71 20.76 -4.19 -39.10
C ARG A 71 21.44 -5.15 -40.09
N ASP A 72 21.56 -4.74 -41.31
CA ASP A 72 22.32 -5.46 -42.34
C ASP A 72 23.81 -5.16 -42.21
N SER A 73 24.64 -6.19 -42.32
CA SER A 73 26.10 -6.06 -42.43
C SER A 73 26.63 -6.91 -43.57
N ALA A 74 27.89 -6.70 -43.95
CA ALA A 74 28.53 -7.46 -45.02
C ALA A 74 28.62 -8.97 -44.79
N ILE A 75 28.42 -9.42 -43.54
CA ILE A 75 28.49 -10.83 -43.12
C ILE A 75 27.12 -11.40 -42.67
N GLY A 76 26.04 -10.65 -42.86
CA GLY A 76 24.67 -11.06 -42.48
C GLY A 76 23.96 -10.05 -41.60
N LYS A 77 22.72 -10.40 -41.21
CA LYS A 77 21.90 -9.59 -40.32
C LYS A 77 22.31 -9.79 -38.86
N TYR A 78 22.38 -8.71 -38.10
CA TYR A 78 22.56 -8.75 -36.65
C TYR A 78 21.55 -7.85 -35.96
N GLY A 79 21.22 -8.19 -34.74
CA GLY A 79 20.31 -7.38 -33.96
C GLY A 79 21.04 -6.46 -33.00
N GLU A 80 20.57 -5.23 -32.89
CA GLU A 80 21.07 -4.20 -31.98
C GLU A 80 19.96 -3.67 -31.09
N SER A 81 20.23 -3.56 -29.78
CA SER A 81 19.33 -2.88 -28.85
C SER A 81 19.58 -1.38 -28.89
N VAL A 82 18.58 -0.61 -29.29
CA VAL A 82 18.66 0.84 -29.41
C VAL A 82 17.70 1.48 -28.40
N ILE A 83 18.19 2.46 -27.64
CA ILE A 83 17.35 3.26 -26.75
C ILE A 83 16.47 4.17 -27.62
N ILE A 84 15.15 4.07 -27.43
CA ILE A 84 14.15 4.85 -28.17
C ILE A 84 13.48 5.92 -27.32
N GLY A 85 13.73 5.91 -26.01
CA GLY A 85 13.17 6.88 -25.07
C GLY A 85 13.44 6.51 -23.62
N TYR A 86 12.75 7.20 -22.75
CA TYR A 86 12.85 7.03 -21.30
C TYR A 86 11.48 7.04 -20.66
N ILE A 87 11.34 6.23 -19.62
CA ILE A 87 10.14 6.15 -18.79
C ILE A 87 10.50 6.72 -17.43
N VAL A 88 9.80 7.77 -17.02
CA VAL A 88 9.84 8.30 -15.65
C VAL A 88 8.57 7.86 -14.93
N SER A 89 8.76 7.21 -13.79
CA SER A 89 7.65 6.79 -12.92
C SER A 89 7.79 7.42 -11.54
N ASN A 90 6.71 8.02 -11.05
CA ASN A 90 6.60 8.58 -9.71
C ASN A 90 5.34 8.01 -9.04
N SER A 91 5.51 7.26 -7.96
CA SER A 91 4.42 6.61 -7.24
C SER A 91 4.18 7.29 -5.90
N VAL A 92 2.91 7.53 -5.58
CA VAL A 92 2.46 8.07 -4.31
C VAL A 92 1.38 7.18 -3.71
N ASP A 93 1.38 7.05 -2.39
CA ASP A 93 0.23 6.56 -1.64
C ASP A 93 -0.53 7.77 -1.08
N VAL A 94 -1.84 7.72 -1.25
CA VAL A 94 -2.77 8.77 -0.82
C VAL A 94 -3.70 8.18 0.23
N THR A 95 -3.60 8.67 1.47
CA THR A 95 -4.49 8.26 2.55
C THR A 95 -5.77 9.10 2.50
N ILE A 96 -6.90 8.44 2.33
CA ILE A 96 -8.23 9.06 2.27
C ILE A 96 -8.94 8.72 3.58
N ARG A 97 -9.23 9.74 4.39
CA ARG A 97 -9.86 9.59 5.72
C ARG A 97 -11.38 9.65 5.66
N ASP A 98 -11.92 10.27 4.63
CA ASP A 98 -13.37 10.30 4.36
C ASP A 98 -13.69 9.21 3.32
N LEU A 99 -14.13 8.06 3.82
CA LEU A 99 -14.39 6.89 2.97
C LEU A 99 -15.52 7.12 1.97
N ASP A 100 -16.44 8.02 2.25
CA ASP A 100 -17.54 8.36 1.34
C ASP A 100 -17.05 9.11 0.10
N LYS A 101 -15.87 9.76 0.20
CA LYS A 101 -15.26 10.52 -0.90
C LYS A 101 -14.25 9.72 -1.74
N VAL A 102 -14.03 8.47 -1.45
CA VAL A 102 -13.01 7.66 -2.16
C VAL A 102 -13.21 7.71 -3.68
N GLY A 103 -14.45 7.55 -4.15
CA GLY A 103 -14.76 7.63 -5.58
C GLY A 103 -14.44 9.00 -6.19
N GLU A 104 -14.88 10.09 -5.54
CA GLU A 104 -14.62 11.46 -5.96
C GLU A 104 -13.12 11.78 -6.03
N VAL A 105 -12.35 11.33 -5.04
CA VAL A 105 -10.90 11.53 -4.99
C VAL A 105 -10.20 10.83 -6.14
N ILE A 106 -10.62 9.60 -6.48
CA ILE A 106 -10.08 8.83 -7.61
C ILE A 106 -10.35 9.54 -8.94
N ASP A 107 -11.61 9.92 -9.17
CA ASP A 107 -12.04 10.55 -10.41
C ASP A 107 -11.30 11.87 -10.59
N THR A 108 -11.29 12.71 -9.56
CA THR A 108 -10.60 14.01 -9.57
C THR A 108 -9.10 13.88 -9.84
N ALA A 109 -8.42 12.93 -9.20
CA ALA A 109 -7.00 12.69 -9.42
C ALA A 109 -6.71 12.19 -10.83
N SER A 110 -7.57 11.31 -11.36
CA SER A 110 -7.43 10.73 -12.69
C SER A 110 -7.62 11.77 -13.79
N GLU A 111 -8.66 12.60 -13.67
CA GLU A 111 -8.94 13.68 -14.63
C GLU A 111 -7.81 14.73 -14.63
N ALA A 112 -7.32 15.12 -13.47
CA ALA A 112 -6.27 16.13 -13.37
C ALA A 112 -4.90 15.65 -13.87
N ALA A 113 -4.55 14.40 -13.59
CA ALA A 113 -3.27 13.83 -14.03
C ALA A 113 -3.25 13.50 -15.53
N GLY A 114 -4.41 13.20 -16.12
CA GLY A 114 -4.52 12.87 -17.54
C GLY A 114 -4.02 11.46 -17.87
N ASP A 115 -3.51 11.30 -19.09
CA ASP A 115 -3.11 9.99 -19.63
C ASP A 115 -1.87 9.39 -18.92
N GLU A 116 -1.14 10.18 -18.15
CA GLU A 116 0.03 9.76 -17.38
C GLU A 116 -0.31 8.99 -16.11
N VAL A 117 -1.56 9.03 -15.62
CA VAL A 117 -1.96 8.38 -14.37
C VAL A 117 -2.12 6.86 -14.54
N ARG A 118 -1.70 6.15 -13.52
CA ARG A 118 -1.96 4.71 -13.32
C ARG A 118 -2.43 4.50 -11.89
N ILE A 119 -3.61 3.93 -11.73
CA ILE A 119 -4.12 3.52 -10.42
C ILE A 119 -3.74 2.07 -10.22
N ASN A 120 -2.90 1.81 -9.23
CA ASN A 120 -2.40 0.46 -8.94
C ASN A 120 -3.36 -0.32 -8.02
N GLY A 121 -4.21 0.39 -7.28
CA GLY A 121 -5.22 -0.21 -6.42
C GLY A 121 -5.60 0.66 -5.23
N ILE A 122 -6.59 0.18 -4.50
CA ILE A 122 -7.04 0.74 -3.23
C ILE A 122 -7.06 -0.36 -2.19
N SER A 123 -6.64 -0.02 -0.98
CA SER A 123 -6.78 -0.87 0.20
C SER A 123 -7.45 -0.09 1.32
N PHE A 124 -8.28 -0.79 2.09
CA PHE A 124 -8.92 -0.24 3.27
C PHE A 124 -8.19 -0.72 4.52
N GLY A 125 -8.10 0.14 5.52
CA GLY A 125 -7.34 -0.16 6.73
C GLY A 125 -7.71 0.74 7.90
N LEU A 126 -6.89 0.65 8.95
CA LEU A 126 -7.01 1.48 10.14
C LEU A 126 -5.85 2.46 10.19
N ASP A 127 -6.13 3.72 10.47
CA ASP A 127 -5.11 4.76 10.65
C ASP A 127 -4.23 4.45 11.87
N ASN A 128 -4.85 4.02 12.97
CA ASN A 128 -4.12 3.63 14.17
C ASN A 128 -4.53 2.24 14.68
N PRO A 129 -4.03 1.15 14.10
CA PRO A 129 -4.35 -0.21 14.56
C PRO A 129 -3.81 -0.50 15.96
N ALA A 130 -2.78 0.22 16.43
CA ALA A 130 -2.18 -0.02 17.74
C ALA A 130 -3.13 0.24 18.90
N GLN A 131 -4.12 1.13 18.75
CA GLN A 131 -5.13 1.42 19.79
C GLN A 131 -5.96 0.19 20.20
N PHE A 132 -6.05 -0.81 19.35
CA PHE A 132 -6.79 -2.05 19.63
C PHE A 132 -5.90 -3.16 20.20
N GLY A 133 -4.58 -2.93 20.29
CA GLY A 133 -3.60 -3.93 20.71
C GLY A 133 -3.83 -4.44 22.12
N ASP A 134 -4.13 -3.57 23.07
CA ASP A 134 -4.36 -3.97 24.46
C ASP A 134 -5.66 -4.76 24.61
N THR A 135 -6.70 -4.42 23.87
CA THR A 135 -7.95 -5.20 23.84
C THR A 135 -7.70 -6.60 23.26
N ALA A 136 -6.93 -6.70 22.20
CA ALA A 136 -6.57 -8.00 21.61
C ALA A 136 -5.74 -8.86 22.58
N ARG A 137 -4.81 -8.25 23.33
CA ARG A 137 -4.02 -8.93 24.38
C ARG A 137 -4.88 -9.44 25.52
N ASP A 138 -5.82 -8.60 26.01
CA ASP A 138 -6.77 -9.01 27.06
C ASP A 138 -7.60 -10.20 26.61
N LEU A 139 -8.16 -10.16 25.40
CA LEU A 139 -8.91 -11.28 24.83
C LEU A 139 -8.05 -12.55 24.69
N ALA A 140 -6.81 -12.42 24.22
CA ALA A 140 -5.90 -13.55 24.09
C ALA A 140 -5.54 -14.16 25.45
N ALA A 141 -5.29 -13.33 26.46
CA ALA A 141 -4.96 -13.78 27.80
C ALA A 141 -6.15 -14.53 28.46
N ARG A 142 -7.36 -14.01 28.31
CA ARG A 142 -8.58 -14.67 28.79
C ARG A 142 -8.79 -16.00 28.08
N ASP A 143 -8.71 -16.06 26.77
CA ASP A 143 -8.86 -17.29 25.99
C ASP A 143 -7.83 -18.36 26.41
N ALA A 144 -6.59 -17.96 26.70
CA ALA A 144 -5.56 -18.87 27.21
C ALA A 144 -5.88 -19.37 28.62
N HIS A 145 -6.38 -18.48 29.51
CA HIS A 145 -6.73 -18.80 30.87
C HIS A 145 -7.90 -19.78 30.92
N ASP A 146 -8.99 -19.48 30.20
CA ASP A 146 -10.20 -20.32 30.15
C ASP A 146 -9.86 -21.74 29.64
N LYS A 147 -8.97 -21.85 28.61
CA LYS A 147 -8.48 -23.14 28.14
C LYS A 147 -7.66 -23.87 29.20
N ALA A 148 -6.81 -23.15 29.94
CA ALA A 148 -6.00 -23.75 30.99
C ALA A 148 -6.86 -24.29 32.15
N GLU A 149 -7.87 -23.53 32.57
CA GLU A 149 -8.84 -23.97 33.59
C GLU A 149 -9.61 -25.21 33.11
N LEU A 150 -10.11 -25.20 31.88
CA LEU A 150 -10.82 -26.34 31.31
C LEU A 150 -9.96 -27.61 31.33
N TYR A 151 -8.70 -27.51 30.93
CA TYR A 151 -7.77 -28.66 30.92
C TYR A 151 -7.45 -29.12 32.36
N ALA A 152 -7.24 -28.19 33.30
CA ALA A 152 -7.02 -28.54 34.71
C ALA A 152 -8.20 -29.33 35.30
N GLN A 153 -9.43 -28.90 35.02
CA GLN A 153 -10.66 -29.61 35.43
C GLN A 153 -10.75 -31.01 34.81
N ILE A 154 -10.50 -31.13 33.47
CA ILE A 154 -10.56 -32.42 32.78
C ILE A 154 -9.50 -33.40 33.32
N LEU A 155 -8.31 -32.90 33.64
CA LEU A 155 -7.20 -33.74 34.09
C LEU A 155 -7.21 -33.97 35.61
N GLY A 156 -8.10 -33.30 36.36
CA GLY A 156 -8.18 -33.42 37.79
C GLY A 156 -6.98 -32.83 38.54
N VAL A 157 -6.40 -31.75 38.03
CA VAL A 157 -5.26 -31.04 38.63
C VAL A 157 -5.62 -29.59 38.89
N ASP A 158 -4.90 -28.95 39.82
CA ASP A 158 -5.07 -27.52 40.09
C ASP A 158 -4.25 -26.68 39.12
N LEU A 159 -4.81 -25.56 38.62
CA LEU A 159 -4.11 -24.59 37.83
C LEU A 159 -3.13 -23.80 38.71
N GLY A 160 -1.82 -23.87 38.39
CA GLY A 160 -0.78 -23.12 39.08
C GLY A 160 -0.56 -21.71 38.51
N PRO A 161 0.40 -20.94 39.03
CA PRO A 161 0.72 -19.62 38.54
C PRO A 161 1.29 -19.69 37.14
N VAL A 162 1.20 -18.58 36.38
CA VAL A 162 1.81 -18.45 35.05
C VAL A 162 3.33 -18.52 35.18
N VAL A 163 3.95 -19.49 34.52
CA VAL A 163 5.42 -19.74 34.55
C VAL A 163 6.09 -19.11 33.34
N PHE A 164 5.37 -19.00 32.21
CA PHE A 164 5.91 -18.47 30.96
C PHE A 164 4.79 -17.84 30.16
N LEU A 165 5.06 -16.65 29.62
CA LEU A 165 4.20 -15.94 28.70
C LEU A 165 5.03 -15.48 27.51
N GLN A 166 4.52 -15.72 26.30
CA GLN A 166 5.11 -15.22 25.08
C GLN A 166 4.00 -14.68 24.17
N GLU A 167 4.19 -13.47 23.69
CA GLU A 167 3.34 -12.88 22.64
C GLU A 167 3.95 -13.20 21.27
N THR A 168 3.15 -13.77 20.38
CA THR A 168 3.49 -14.01 18.98
C THR A 168 2.42 -13.42 18.11
N GLY A 169 2.82 -12.61 17.16
CA GLY A 169 1.90 -11.90 16.26
C GLY A 169 2.02 -10.39 16.46
N GLY A 170 1.63 -9.67 15.46
CA GLY A 170 1.55 -8.22 15.44
C GLY A 170 0.15 -7.80 15.02
N THR A 171 -0.15 -6.53 15.17
CA THR A 171 -1.33 -5.91 14.59
C THR A 171 -1.22 -5.98 13.05
N SER A 172 -1.69 -7.06 12.46
CA SER A 172 -1.92 -7.11 11.02
C SER A 172 -3.42 -6.98 10.80
N PRO A 173 -3.90 -5.90 10.19
CA PRO A 173 -5.29 -5.84 9.77
C PRO A 173 -5.51 -6.93 8.74
N ALA A 174 -6.31 -7.94 9.08
CA ALA A 174 -6.86 -8.83 8.08
C ALA A 174 -8.12 -8.13 7.54
N PRO A 175 -8.23 -7.90 6.22
CA PRO A 175 -9.48 -7.43 5.67
C PRO A 175 -10.55 -8.48 5.91
N SER A 176 -11.60 -8.10 6.65
CA SER A 176 -12.83 -8.88 6.73
C SER A 176 -13.68 -8.53 5.50
N PHE A 177 -13.80 -9.50 4.58
CA PHE A 177 -14.77 -9.45 3.49
C PHE A 177 -16.07 -10.13 3.92
#